data_5e6025185cb93b801327b21ecc14ee39
#
_entry.id   5e6025185cb93b801327b21ecc14ee39
#
_cell.length_a   1.000
_cell.length_b   1.000
_cell.length_c   1.000
_cell.angle_alpha   90.00
_cell.angle_beta   90.00
_cell.angle_gamma   90.00
#
_symmetry.space_group_name_H-M   'P 1'
#
loop_
_entity.id
_entity.type
_entity.pdbx_description
1 polymer ?
#
loop_
_entity_poly.entity_id
_entity_poly.type
_entity_poly.pdbx_seq_one_letter_code
_entity_poly.pdbx_strand_id
1 'polypeptide(L)'
;MRHRNYGSKLGRQPAHRRATLRNLVTNVIEKERITTTVTRAKAARPLVENMITLGKRDTLQSRRQAASYLMTPGATKKLFADIAPRFSDRAGGYTRIIHAGFRIGDGAQLAILELLGSKLKKKAKKEKAAAPEAAEEEKKEEKAGA
;
A
#
# COMPACT_ATOMS: atom_id res chain seq x y z
N MET A 1 15.43 -32.00 13.38
CA MET A 1 14.21 -31.51 12.72
C MET A 1 14.04 -30.02 13.02
N ARG A 2 13.63 -29.20 12.02
CA ARG A 2 13.40 -27.74 12.18
C ARG A 2 11.90 -27.47 12.23
N HIS A 3 11.27 -27.66 13.37
CA HIS A 3 9.87 -27.34 13.56
C HIS A 3 9.66 -25.84 13.83
N ARG A 4 8.51 -25.26 13.42
CA ARG A 4 8.09 -23.87 13.66
C ARG A 4 9.03 -22.76 13.14
N ASN A 5 9.88 -23.07 12.18
CA ASN A 5 10.78 -22.07 11.55
C ASN A 5 10.12 -21.36 10.35
N TYR A 6 8.80 -21.41 10.25
CA TYR A 6 8.06 -20.72 9.20
C TYR A 6 8.07 -19.21 9.42
N GLY A 7 8.35 -18.48 8.35
CA GLY A 7 8.28 -17.02 8.31
C GLY A 7 9.60 -16.31 8.66
N SER A 8 9.66 -15.05 8.30
CA SER A 8 10.81 -14.18 8.57
C SER A 8 10.72 -13.58 9.97
N LYS A 9 11.81 -13.69 10.75
CA LYS A 9 11.91 -13.03 12.06
C LYS A 9 12.06 -11.52 11.97
N LEU A 10 12.44 -10.97 10.81
CA LEU A 10 12.63 -9.54 10.54
C LEU A 10 13.63 -8.85 11.50
N GLY A 11 14.53 -9.59 12.13
CA GLY A 11 15.45 -9.05 13.14
C GLY A 11 14.74 -8.45 14.38
N ARG A 12 13.54 -8.95 14.74
CA ARG A 12 12.69 -8.35 15.79
C ARG A 12 12.23 -9.36 16.81
N GLN A 13 12.05 -8.90 18.02
CA GLN A 13 11.37 -9.61 19.09
C GLN A 13 9.92 -9.96 18.67
N PRO A 14 9.32 -11.06 19.16
CA PRO A 14 8.00 -11.52 18.72
C PRO A 14 6.89 -10.47 18.83
N ALA A 15 6.85 -9.71 19.94
CA ALA A 15 5.86 -8.67 20.15
C ALA A 15 6.02 -7.51 19.13
N HIS A 16 7.25 -7.01 18.98
CA HIS A 16 7.57 -5.95 18.02
C HIS A 16 7.35 -6.39 16.56
N ARG A 17 7.68 -7.64 16.21
CA ARG A 17 7.42 -8.21 14.90
C ARG A 17 5.92 -8.25 14.62
N ARG A 18 5.10 -8.68 15.58
CA ARG A 18 3.64 -8.73 15.47
C ARG A 18 3.05 -7.33 15.25
N ALA A 19 3.48 -6.35 16.04
CA ALA A 19 3.05 -4.96 15.89
C ALA A 19 3.46 -4.38 14.52
N THR A 20 4.71 -4.61 14.07
CA THR A 20 5.18 -4.17 12.75
C THR A 20 4.34 -4.73 11.62
N LEU A 21 4.01 -6.02 11.65
CA LEU A 21 3.19 -6.66 10.62
C LEU A 21 1.74 -6.14 10.65
N ARG A 22 1.14 -5.95 11.84
CA ARG A 22 -0.19 -5.34 11.97
C ARG A 22 -0.24 -3.94 11.35
N ASN A 23 0.75 -3.10 11.64
CA ASN A 23 0.86 -1.75 11.05
C ASN A 23 1.00 -1.80 9.52
N LEU A 24 1.84 -2.71 8.99
CA LEU A 24 1.99 -2.86 7.54
C LEU A 24 0.68 -3.28 6.88
N VAL A 25 -0.03 -4.25 7.45
CA VAL A 25 -1.33 -4.72 6.92
C VAL A 25 -2.36 -3.60 6.97
N THR A 26 -2.47 -2.88 8.09
CA THR A 26 -3.38 -1.73 8.22
C THR A 26 -3.10 -0.67 7.14
N ASN A 27 -1.83 -0.31 6.97
CA ASN A 27 -1.42 0.65 5.95
C ASN A 27 -1.72 0.18 4.51
N VAL A 28 -1.56 -1.12 4.20
CA VAL A 28 -1.92 -1.67 2.87
C VAL A 28 -3.42 -1.54 2.63
N ILE A 29 -4.25 -1.84 3.61
CA ILE A 29 -5.70 -1.73 3.48
C ILE A 29 -6.13 -0.26 3.30
N GLU A 30 -5.55 0.66 4.07
CA GLU A 30 -5.89 2.08 3.96
C GLU A 30 -5.42 2.72 2.66
N LYS A 31 -4.17 2.48 2.29
CA LYS A 31 -3.50 3.15 1.16
C LYS A 31 -3.54 2.34 -0.14
N GLU A 32 -3.90 1.07 -0.08
CA GLU A 32 -3.92 0.09 -1.17
C GLU A 32 -2.55 -0.18 -1.81
N ARG A 33 -1.57 0.67 -1.56
CA ARG A 33 -0.20 0.58 -2.06
C ARG A 33 0.77 1.17 -1.06
N ILE A 34 1.81 0.42 -0.71
CA ILE A 34 2.89 0.88 0.18
C ILE A 34 4.25 0.51 -0.40
N THR A 35 5.26 1.34 -0.12
CA THR A 35 6.66 1.02 -0.41
C THR A 35 7.34 0.56 0.87
N THR A 36 8.01 -0.59 0.82
CA THR A 36 8.73 -1.17 1.95
C THR A 36 9.89 -2.04 1.45
N THR A 37 10.62 -2.71 2.34
CA THR A 37 11.66 -3.66 1.91
C THR A 37 11.03 -4.97 1.44
N VAL A 38 11.70 -5.66 0.50
CA VAL A 38 11.25 -6.95 -0.06
C VAL A 38 10.91 -7.97 1.02
N THR A 39 11.75 -8.08 2.05
CA THR A 39 11.54 -9.02 3.17
C THR A 39 10.25 -8.72 3.94
N ARG A 40 9.98 -7.43 4.23
CA ARG A 40 8.75 -7.00 4.91
C ARG A 40 7.52 -7.20 4.04
N ALA A 41 7.61 -6.89 2.74
CA ALA A 41 6.52 -7.11 1.80
C ALA A 41 6.14 -8.60 1.72
N LYS A 42 7.16 -9.49 1.59
CA LYS A 42 6.94 -10.95 1.58
C LYS A 42 6.31 -11.46 2.88
N ALA A 43 6.71 -10.91 4.03
CA ALA A 43 6.14 -11.31 5.32
C ALA A 43 4.71 -10.77 5.55
N ALA A 44 4.39 -9.58 5.03
CA ALA A 44 3.06 -8.99 5.16
C ALA A 44 2.02 -9.57 4.19
N ARG A 45 2.44 -10.01 3.00
CA ARG A 45 1.59 -10.54 1.94
C ARG A 45 0.55 -11.56 2.42
N PRO A 46 0.92 -12.67 3.07
CA PRO A 46 -0.05 -13.68 3.49
C PRO A 46 -1.06 -13.13 4.52
N LEU A 47 -0.64 -12.18 5.34
CA LEU A 47 -1.52 -11.56 6.34
C LEU A 47 -2.55 -10.63 5.70
N VAL A 48 -2.15 -9.86 4.68
CA VAL A 48 -3.07 -9.04 3.87
C VAL A 48 -4.08 -9.94 3.16
N GLU A 49 -3.62 -11.01 2.53
CA GLU A 49 -4.49 -11.95 1.83
C GLU A 49 -5.49 -12.63 2.76
N ASN A 50 -5.08 -12.99 3.98
CA ASN A 50 -5.98 -13.50 5.01
C ASN A 50 -7.05 -12.48 5.41
N MET A 51 -6.69 -11.19 5.57
CA MET A 51 -7.67 -10.14 5.88
C MET A 51 -8.72 -9.98 4.77
N ILE A 52 -8.30 -10.02 3.52
CA ILE A 52 -9.21 -9.95 2.37
C ILE A 52 -10.14 -11.19 2.33
N THR A 53 -9.61 -12.37 2.62
CA THR A 53 -10.41 -13.58 2.71
C THR A 53 -11.46 -13.51 3.82
N LEU A 54 -11.12 -12.95 5.00
CA LEU A 54 -12.08 -12.67 6.06
C LEU A 54 -13.13 -11.64 5.60
N GLY A 55 -12.70 -10.60 4.86
CA GLY A 55 -13.60 -9.61 4.27
C GLY A 55 -14.65 -10.24 3.37
N LYS A 56 -14.24 -11.17 2.50
CA LYS A 56 -15.14 -11.87 1.58
C LYS A 56 -16.20 -12.73 2.29
N ARG A 57 -15.91 -13.28 3.44
CA ARG A 57 -16.88 -14.08 4.22
C ARG A 57 -17.99 -13.24 4.84
N ASP A 58 -17.72 -11.99 5.14
CA ASP A 58 -18.61 -10.96 5.70
C ASP A 58 -19.53 -11.40 6.85
N THR A 59 -19.10 -12.37 7.66
CA THR A 59 -19.82 -12.78 8.86
C THR A 59 -19.47 -11.88 10.03
N LEU A 60 -20.32 -11.79 11.06
CA LEU A 60 -20.04 -11.06 12.29
C LEU A 60 -18.71 -11.53 12.93
N GLN A 61 -18.46 -12.84 12.92
CA GLN A 61 -17.21 -13.42 13.41
C GLN A 61 -16.00 -12.92 12.61
N SER A 62 -16.08 -12.89 11.27
CA SER A 62 -15.00 -12.37 10.41
C SER A 62 -14.74 -10.89 10.67
N ARG A 63 -15.79 -10.09 10.87
CA ARG A 63 -15.66 -8.66 11.22
C ARG A 63 -14.95 -8.47 12.56
N ARG A 64 -15.30 -9.24 13.60
CA ARG A 64 -14.64 -9.22 14.91
C ARG A 64 -13.15 -9.62 14.80
N GLN A 65 -12.83 -10.67 14.03
CA GLN A 65 -11.46 -11.11 13.81
C GLN A 65 -10.63 -10.04 13.07
N ALA A 66 -11.17 -9.44 12.02
CA ALA A 66 -10.49 -8.37 11.30
C ALA A 66 -10.27 -7.13 12.20
N ALA A 67 -11.28 -6.72 12.97
CA ALA A 67 -11.18 -5.60 13.89
C ALA A 67 -10.15 -5.84 15.03
N SER A 68 -10.01 -7.08 15.52
CA SER A 68 -8.99 -7.40 16.52
C SER A 68 -7.56 -7.34 15.97
N TYR A 69 -7.40 -7.53 14.65
CA TYR A 69 -6.08 -7.51 14.00
C TYR A 69 -5.70 -6.12 13.49
N LEU A 70 -6.60 -5.41 12.83
CA LEU A 70 -6.36 -4.08 12.27
C LEU A 70 -6.26 -3.03 13.38
N MET A 71 -5.39 -2.02 13.17
CA MET A 71 -5.11 -1.02 14.19
C MET A 71 -6.13 0.12 14.18
N THR A 72 -6.83 0.33 13.07
CA THR A 72 -7.77 1.44 12.89
C THR A 72 -9.16 0.96 12.47
N PRO A 73 -10.23 1.56 13.01
CA PRO A 73 -11.59 1.22 12.62
C PRO A 73 -11.87 1.62 11.15
N GLY A 74 -11.20 2.66 10.64
CA GLY A 74 -11.29 3.08 9.24
C GLY A 74 -10.81 2.01 8.27
N ALA A 75 -9.67 1.34 8.56
CA ALA A 75 -9.18 0.23 7.77
C ALA A 75 -10.17 -0.95 7.76
N THR A 76 -10.74 -1.28 8.92
CA THR A 76 -11.76 -2.33 9.01
C THR A 76 -12.97 -1.99 8.14
N LYS A 77 -13.50 -0.76 8.26
CA LYS A 77 -14.63 -0.31 7.44
C LYS A 77 -14.30 -0.39 5.94
N LYS A 78 -13.14 0.11 5.52
CA LYS A 78 -12.68 0.07 4.12
C LYS A 78 -12.52 -1.36 3.61
N LEU A 79 -12.02 -2.27 4.45
CA LEU A 79 -11.85 -3.68 4.08
C LEU A 79 -13.18 -4.31 3.62
N PHE A 80 -14.26 -4.13 4.40
CA PHE A 80 -15.55 -4.76 4.12
C PHE A 80 -16.37 -3.98 3.08
N ALA A 81 -16.33 -2.63 3.09
CA ALA A 81 -17.12 -1.81 2.18
C ALA A 81 -16.54 -1.75 0.75
N ASP A 82 -15.21 -1.61 0.63
CA ASP A 82 -14.60 -1.30 -0.68
C ASP A 82 -13.74 -2.45 -1.21
N ILE A 83 -12.91 -3.08 -0.36
CA ILE A 83 -11.88 -4.02 -0.83
C ILE A 83 -12.50 -5.40 -1.07
N ALA A 84 -13.22 -5.93 -0.11
CA ALA A 84 -13.78 -7.28 -0.19
C ALA A 84 -14.69 -7.50 -1.42
N PRO A 85 -15.61 -6.57 -1.77
CA PRO A 85 -16.44 -6.70 -2.97
C PRO A 85 -15.64 -6.75 -4.28
N ARG A 86 -14.52 -6.04 -4.36
CA ARG A 86 -13.64 -6.05 -5.56
C ARG A 86 -13.00 -7.41 -5.84
N PHE A 87 -12.88 -8.24 -4.83
CA PHE A 87 -12.23 -9.55 -4.93
C PHE A 87 -13.19 -10.72 -4.78
N SER A 88 -14.51 -10.51 -4.87
CA SER A 88 -15.54 -11.56 -4.76
C SER A 88 -15.23 -12.77 -5.63
N ASP A 89 -14.90 -12.52 -6.91
CA ASP A 89 -14.74 -13.56 -7.93
C ASP A 89 -13.35 -14.21 -7.95
N ARG A 90 -12.41 -13.67 -7.18
CA ARG A 90 -11.03 -14.15 -7.15
C ARG A 90 -10.81 -15.10 -5.98
N ALA A 91 -10.32 -16.31 -6.24
CA ALA A 91 -10.06 -17.31 -5.20
C ALA A 91 -8.84 -16.97 -4.29
N GLY A 92 -7.87 -16.17 -4.79
CA GLY A 92 -6.67 -15.79 -4.05
C GLY A 92 -5.74 -14.88 -4.85
N GLY A 93 -4.53 -14.59 -4.32
CA GLY A 93 -3.55 -13.75 -4.99
C GLY A 93 -4.04 -12.31 -5.17
N TYR A 94 -4.56 -11.71 -4.11
CA TYR A 94 -5.12 -10.36 -4.12
C TYR A 94 -4.06 -9.26 -4.16
N THR A 95 -2.81 -9.63 -3.92
CA THR A 95 -1.70 -8.68 -3.80
C THR A 95 -0.61 -8.93 -4.83
N ARG A 96 0.11 -7.86 -5.18
CA ARG A 96 1.30 -7.90 -6.03
C ARG A 96 2.47 -7.25 -5.31
N ILE A 97 3.66 -7.83 -5.48
CA ILE A 97 4.93 -7.26 -5.03
C ILE A 97 5.73 -6.88 -6.26
N ILE A 98 6.08 -5.60 -6.38
CA ILE A 98 6.88 -5.05 -7.47
C ILE A 98 8.21 -4.60 -6.87
N HIS A 99 9.33 -5.04 -7.43
CA HIS A 99 10.65 -4.58 -7.03
C HIS A 99 10.85 -3.12 -7.46
N ALA A 100 11.32 -2.26 -6.54
CA ALA A 100 11.44 -0.82 -6.75
C ALA A 100 12.91 -0.31 -6.63
N GLY A 101 13.88 -1.20 -6.83
CA GLY A 101 15.30 -0.87 -6.74
C GLY A 101 15.83 -0.92 -5.32
N PHE A 102 16.83 -0.10 -5.03
CA PHE A 102 17.55 -0.06 -3.77
C PHE A 102 17.35 1.28 -3.05
N ARG A 103 17.36 1.24 -1.74
CA ARG A 103 17.25 2.45 -0.92
C ARG A 103 18.61 3.15 -0.84
N ILE A 104 18.59 4.49 -1.05
CA ILE A 104 19.78 5.32 -0.89
C ILE A 104 20.19 5.29 0.58
N GLY A 105 21.45 5.11 0.84
CA GLY A 105 22.06 5.08 2.18
C GLY A 105 22.45 3.68 2.65
N ASP A 106 21.53 2.70 2.65
CA ASP A 106 21.80 1.34 3.17
C ASP A 106 21.69 0.22 2.12
N GLY A 107 21.39 0.56 0.85
CA GLY A 107 21.30 -0.41 -0.24
C GLY A 107 20.20 -1.46 -0.06
N ALA A 108 19.25 -1.27 0.86
CA ALA A 108 18.18 -2.23 1.10
C ALA A 108 17.27 -2.37 -0.12
N GLN A 109 16.98 -3.59 -0.56
CA GLN A 109 16.05 -3.85 -1.65
C GLN A 109 14.64 -3.38 -1.30
N LEU A 110 14.11 -2.46 -2.08
CA LEU A 110 12.77 -1.92 -1.95
C LEU A 110 11.77 -2.72 -2.79
N ALA A 111 10.56 -2.80 -2.27
CA ALA A 111 9.41 -3.33 -2.99
C ALA A 111 8.16 -2.52 -2.72
N ILE A 112 7.30 -2.48 -3.71
CA ILE A 112 5.96 -1.96 -3.61
C ILE A 112 5.03 -3.15 -3.39
N LEU A 113 4.29 -3.14 -2.28
CA LEU A 113 3.20 -4.08 -2.03
C LEU A 113 1.90 -3.35 -2.34
N GLU A 114 1.14 -3.88 -3.31
CA GLU A 114 -0.11 -3.27 -3.75
C GLU A 114 -1.24 -4.28 -3.86
N LEU A 115 -2.48 -3.81 -3.72
CA LEU A 115 -3.67 -4.58 -4.04
C LEU A 115 -3.93 -4.55 -5.54
N LEU A 116 -4.31 -5.69 -6.13
CA LEU A 116 -4.70 -5.75 -7.53
C LEU A 116 -5.98 -4.93 -7.74
N GLY A 117 -6.04 -4.20 -8.87
CA GLY A 117 -7.19 -3.33 -9.15
C GLY A 117 -7.24 -2.05 -8.31
N SER A 118 -6.18 -1.71 -7.57
CA SER A 118 -6.08 -0.39 -6.93
C SER A 118 -6.12 0.70 -8.00
N LYS A 119 -7.08 1.62 -7.88
CA LYS A 119 -7.13 2.81 -8.73
C LYS A 119 -5.95 3.69 -8.32
N LEU A 120 -4.86 3.61 -9.06
CA LEU A 120 -3.76 4.57 -8.92
C LEU A 120 -4.36 5.96 -9.14
N LYS A 121 -4.46 6.78 -8.09
CA LYS A 121 -4.61 8.22 -8.28
C LYS A 121 -3.36 8.64 -9.05
N LYS A 122 -3.49 8.83 -10.37
CA LYS A 122 -2.48 9.54 -11.16
C LYS A 122 -2.29 10.85 -10.40
N LYS A 123 -1.13 11.04 -9.74
CA LYS A 123 -0.71 12.38 -9.34
C LYS A 123 -0.81 13.19 -10.61
N ALA A 124 -1.77 14.09 -10.65
CA ALA A 124 -1.93 15.00 -11.76
C ALA A 124 -0.58 15.67 -11.95
N LYS A 125 -0.04 15.55 -13.16
CA LYS A 125 1.13 16.24 -13.67
C LYS A 125 0.73 17.73 -13.80
N LYS A 126 0.57 18.41 -12.65
CA LYS A 126 0.05 19.75 -12.53
C LYS A 126 1.14 20.74 -12.14
N GLU A 127 2.36 20.51 -12.67
CA GLU A 127 3.48 21.41 -12.37
C GLU A 127 4.43 21.67 -13.58
N LYS A 128 3.94 21.52 -14.81
CA LYS A 128 4.71 21.93 -15.98
C LYS A 128 3.88 22.64 -17.07
N ALA A 129 2.75 23.21 -16.74
CA ALA A 129 1.94 23.97 -17.68
C ALA A 129 1.59 25.40 -17.19
N ALA A 130 2.35 25.93 -16.25
CA ALA A 130 2.15 27.29 -15.74
C ALA A 130 3.42 28.15 -15.88
N ALA A 131 4.19 27.95 -16.95
CA ALA A 131 5.32 28.84 -17.23
C ALA A 131 5.65 28.87 -18.73
N PRO A 132 4.71 29.25 -19.60
CA PRO A 132 5.12 30.03 -20.78
C PRO A 132 4.26 31.26 -21.10
N GLU A 133 3.20 31.60 -20.35
CA GLU A 133 2.38 32.77 -20.71
C GLU A 133 2.89 34.10 -20.15
N ALA A 134 3.67 34.10 -19.07
CA ALA A 134 4.23 35.34 -18.51
C ALA A 134 5.44 35.92 -19.30
N ALA A 135 6.06 35.12 -20.17
CA ALA A 135 7.23 35.55 -20.94
C ALA A 135 6.86 36.11 -22.33
N GLU A 136 5.61 35.98 -22.79
CA GLU A 136 5.16 36.55 -24.06
C GLU A 136 4.48 37.92 -23.91
N GLU A 137 3.97 38.26 -22.74
CA GLU A 137 3.37 39.59 -22.51
C GLU A 137 4.43 40.67 -22.32
N GLU A 138 5.56 40.40 -21.64
CA GLU A 138 6.65 41.35 -21.48
C GLU A 138 7.36 41.71 -22.82
N LYS A 139 7.35 40.83 -23.80
CA LYS A 139 7.93 41.07 -25.13
C LYS A 139 7.05 41.82 -26.09
N LYS A 140 5.74 42.01 -25.77
CA LYS A 140 4.81 42.79 -26.59
C LYS A 140 4.75 44.24 -26.14
N GLU A 141 5.01 44.52 -24.87
CA GLU A 141 5.04 45.93 -24.41
C GLU A 141 6.33 46.66 -24.76
N GLU A 142 7.47 45.96 -24.89
CA GLU A 142 8.74 46.57 -25.28
C GLU A 142 8.82 46.94 -26.80
N LYS A 143 7.93 46.40 -27.64
CA LYS A 143 7.85 46.71 -29.08
C LYS A 143 6.81 47.77 -29.48
N ALA A 144 6.00 48.26 -28.54
CA ALA A 144 4.99 49.29 -28.82
C ALA A 144 5.40 50.69 -28.32
N GLY A 145 6.62 50.84 -27.79
CA GLY A 145 7.13 52.11 -27.23
C GLY A 145 8.38 52.70 -27.93
N ALA A 146 8.64 52.33 -29.21
CA ALA A 146 9.74 52.90 -29.96
C ALA A 146 9.24 53.40 -31.34
#